data_165cd5814a9f4143d72909d2576ac221
#
_entry.id   165cd5814a9f4143d72909d2576ac221
#
_cell.length_a   1.000
_cell.length_b   1.000
_cell.length_c   1.000
_cell.angle_alpha   90.00
_cell.angle_beta   90.00
_cell.angle_gamma   90.00
#
_symmetry.space_group_name_H-M   'P 1'
#
loop_
_entity.id
_entity.type
_entity.pdbx_description
1 polymer ?
#
loop_
_entity_poly.entity_id
_entity_poly.type
_entity_poly.pdbx_seq_one_letter_code
_entity_poly.pdbx_strand_id
1 'polypeptide(L)'
;VERVVRCVCSHAVTDYEYASGSLRVTGRSRISLVYISTSGCCLSAAFEERFTKNIDAPVTDAFAFAQVHACTDFTNYRLINQRKLEVRSGLQVHTEVFAYMEQSQLTDCCGAILRQADAQCLEVLDAGLFSCDFDEKFAVGQHNTNISVLIHTGAFAVIDEVRAIAGKMLVKCRAELCVVYENTEHNTEKCCFTVHSSKIVDVAGMTEDSHAFAQVKIGSLFVKPVPDENNDLRRLEIAGAFCVSYTAALVSDTQLVTDAYAIAYDARVQTGTVPLLRDPQFFYDGKTLSADLSFEDTEIAEILDLSLAMQEARVQNGLLLVEVGYGVAYYDVSGNLCCKDGVTRLQLALTDGKCAGFVGAGLQSFDYILQSA
;
A
#
# COMPACT_ATOMS: atom_id res chain seq x y z
N VAL A 1 27.14 17.87 4.51
CA VAL A 1 25.80 18.41 4.28
C VAL A 1 25.82 19.88 4.69
N GLU A 2 25.45 20.76 3.78
CA GLU A 2 25.25 22.18 4.08
C GLU A 2 23.78 22.44 4.41
N ARG A 3 22.88 21.93 3.56
CA ARG A 3 21.44 22.05 3.72
C ARG A 3 20.73 20.77 3.30
N VAL A 4 19.73 20.35 4.06
CA VAL A 4 18.80 19.29 3.66
C VAL A 4 17.68 19.91 2.85
N VAL A 5 17.45 19.38 1.66
CA VAL A 5 16.36 19.79 0.75
C VAL A 5 15.11 18.98 1.04
N ARG A 6 15.28 17.65 1.18
CA ARG A 6 14.17 16.73 1.46
C ARG A 6 14.64 15.59 2.36
N CYS A 7 13.81 15.21 3.32
CA CYS A 7 14.00 14.02 4.13
C CYS A 7 12.64 13.35 4.34
N VAL A 8 12.44 12.17 3.76
CA VAL A 8 11.20 11.41 3.85
C VAL A 8 11.51 10.03 4.39
N CYS A 9 10.66 9.56 5.31
CA CYS A 9 10.66 8.20 5.78
C CYS A 9 9.38 7.50 5.30
N SER A 10 9.51 6.29 4.79
CA SER A 10 8.40 5.42 4.43
C SER A 10 8.54 4.08 5.16
N HIS A 11 7.40 3.47 5.50
CA HIS A 11 7.36 2.21 6.21
C HIS A 11 6.55 1.18 5.43
N ALA A 12 7.07 -0.04 5.31
CA ALA A 12 6.38 -1.17 4.71
C ALA A 12 6.45 -2.38 5.63
N VAL A 13 5.31 -3.05 5.83
CA VAL A 13 5.26 -4.34 6.53
C VAL A 13 5.71 -5.42 5.55
N THR A 14 6.60 -6.27 5.99
CA THR A 14 7.12 -7.39 5.20
C THR A 14 6.62 -8.75 5.69
N ASP A 15 6.24 -8.83 6.97
CA ASP A 15 5.80 -10.09 7.57
C ASP A 15 5.07 -9.84 8.90
N TYR A 16 4.22 -10.79 9.32
CA TYR A 16 3.67 -10.83 10.65
C TYR A 16 3.51 -12.25 11.16
N GLU A 17 3.61 -12.42 12.46
CA GLU A 17 3.45 -13.70 13.16
C GLU A 17 2.54 -13.51 14.37
N TYR A 18 1.52 -14.35 14.49
CA TYR A 18 0.67 -14.39 15.67
C TYR A 18 1.12 -15.50 16.63
N ALA A 19 1.34 -15.16 17.87
CA ALA A 19 1.67 -16.12 18.91
C ALA A 19 1.16 -15.65 20.29
N SER A 20 0.47 -16.54 20.97
CA SER A 20 0.09 -16.36 22.40
C SER A 20 -0.62 -15.03 22.71
N GLY A 21 -1.57 -14.60 21.86
CA GLY A 21 -2.34 -13.37 22.08
C GLY A 21 -1.59 -12.08 21.68
N SER A 22 -0.48 -12.20 20.98
CA SER A 22 0.31 -11.08 20.45
C SER A 22 0.62 -11.25 18.98
N LEU A 23 0.50 -10.15 18.24
CA LEU A 23 0.89 -10.07 16.84
C LEU A 23 2.27 -9.39 16.75
N ARG A 24 3.27 -10.13 16.28
CA ARG A 24 4.58 -9.60 15.95
C ARG A 24 4.59 -9.14 14.51
N VAL A 25 4.75 -7.85 14.28
CA VAL A 25 4.83 -7.25 12.94
C VAL A 25 6.27 -6.87 12.65
N THR A 26 6.79 -7.34 11.52
CA THR A 26 8.13 -7.01 11.02
C THR A 26 8.02 -6.21 9.72
N GLY A 27 8.90 -5.24 9.56
CA GLY A 27 8.89 -4.40 8.37
C GLY A 27 10.21 -3.69 8.13
N ARG A 28 10.20 -2.83 7.13
CA ARG A 28 11.32 -1.97 6.75
C ARG A 28 10.91 -0.51 6.77
N SER A 29 11.79 0.32 7.29
CA SER A 29 11.75 1.77 7.21
C SER A 29 12.80 2.22 6.22
N ARG A 30 12.39 3.00 5.22
CA ARG A 30 13.30 3.60 4.25
C ARG A 30 13.35 5.10 4.47
N ILE A 31 14.55 5.63 4.65
CA ILE A 31 14.82 7.07 4.76
C ILE A 31 15.44 7.51 3.43
N SER A 32 14.79 8.43 2.75
CA SER A 32 15.27 9.07 1.52
C SER A 32 15.66 10.52 1.82
N LEU A 33 16.88 10.88 1.46
CA LEU A 33 17.47 12.18 1.73
C LEU A 33 17.96 12.83 0.44
N VAL A 34 17.59 14.09 0.22
CA VAL A 34 18.16 14.97 -0.80
C VAL A 34 18.79 16.16 -0.08
N TYR A 35 20.04 16.46 -0.38
CA TYR A 35 20.78 17.50 0.33
C TYR A 35 21.80 18.21 -0.55
N ILE A 36 22.14 19.42 -0.18
CA ILE A 36 23.24 20.19 -0.78
C ILE A 36 24.50 19.89 0.02
N SER A 37 25.56 19.51 -0.67
CA SER A 37 26.88 19.29 -0.08
C SER A 37 27.61 20.63 0.20
N THR A 38 28.69 20.58 0.96
CA THR A 38 29.53 21.78 1.19
C THR A 38 30.25 22.29 -0.07
N SER A 39 30.25 21.51 -1.15
CA SER A 39 30.73 21.93 -2.48
C SER A 39 29.62 22.53 -3.36
N GLY A 40 28.39 22.67 -2.84
CA GLY A 40 27.25 23.18 -3.58
C GLY A 40 26.53 22.14 -4.45
N CYS A 41 27.01 20.89 -4.52
CA CYS A 41 26.39 19.84 -5.32
C CYS A 41 25.14 19.28 -4.64
N CYS A 42 24.09 19.03 -5.41
CA CYS A 42 22.91 18.32 -4.96
C CYS A 42 23.18 16.82 -4.99
N LEU A 43 22.93 16.14 -3.87
CA LEU A 43 23.20 14.73 -3.68
C LEU A 43 21.99 14.05 -3.03
N SER A 44 21.82 12.76 -3.34
CA SER A 44 20.82 11.91 -2.66
C SER A 44 21.47 10.76 -1.90
N ALA A 45 20.79 10.32 -0.85
CA ALA A 45 21.14 9.12 -0.10
C ALA A 45 19.87 8.40 0.35
N ALA A 46 19.92 7.08 0.41
CA ALA A 46 18.83 6.26 0.96
C ALA A 46 19.41 5.29 1.99
N PHE A 47 18.65 5.09 3.06
CA PHE A 47 18.99 4.19 4.16
C PHE A 47 17.77 3.31 4.43
N GLU A 48 18.01 2.04 4.75
CA GLU A 48 16.96 1.10 5.14
C GLU A 48 17.28 0.52 6.51
N GLU A 49 16.25 0.46 7.36
CA GLU A 49 16.29 -0.18 8.66
C GLU A 49 15.12 -1.14 8.81
N ARG A 50 15.34 -2.23 9.54
CA ARG A 50 14.28 -3.15 9.93
C ARG A 50 13.63 -2.67 11.22
N PHE A 51 12.32 -2.82 11.31
CA PHE A 51 11.59 -2.65 12.55
C PHE A 51 10.84 -3.91 12.94
N THR A 52 10.59 -4.08 14.22
CA THR A 52 9.70 -5.10 14.76
C THR A 52 8.82 -4.46 15.82
N LYS A 53 7.52 -4.71 15.75
CA LYS A 53 6.52 -4.26 16.72
C LYS A 53 5.74 -5.46 17.23
N ASN A 54 5.54 -5.54 18.55
CA ASN A 54 4.60 -6.46 19.17
C ASN A 54 3.33 -5.68 19.51
N ILE A 55 2.19 -6.22 19.12
CA ILE A 55 0.87 -5.61 19.30
C ILE A 55 0.02 -6.62 20.05
N ASP A 56 -0.59 -6.19 21.14
CA ASP A 56 -1.50 -7.05 21.89
C ASP A 56 -2.75 -7.33 21.04
N ALA A 57 -3.01 -8.58 20.77
CA ALA A 57 -4.12 -9.06 19.97
C ALA A 57 -4.78 -10.23 20.73
N PRO A 58 -5.63 -9.94 21.72
CA PRO A 58 -6.21 -10.96 22.59
C PRO A 58 -7.29 -11.78 21.87
N VAL A 59 -6.87 -12.48 20.83
CA VAL A 59 -7.71 -13.48 20.13
C VAL A 59 -7.43 -14.83 20.79
N THR A 60 -8.46 -15.55 21.08
CA THR A 60 -8.36 -16.93 21.57
C THR A 60 -7.84 -17.85 20.46
N ASP A 61 -7.77 -19.15 20.72
CA ASP A 61 -7.09 -20.18 19.90
C ASP A 61 -7.53 -20.29 18.41
N ALA A 62 -8.45 -19.45 17.97
CA ALA A 62 -9.05 -19.48 16.64
C ALA A 62 -8.52 -18.35 15.71
N PHE A 63 -7.28 -17.89 15.90
CA PHE A 63 -6.66 -16.93 14.98
C PHE A 63 -6.73 -17.45 13.54
N ALA A 64 -7.23 -16.63 12.63
CA ALA A 64 -7.30 -16.91 11.21
C ALA A 64 -6.21 -16.16 10.44
N PHE A 65 -6.28 -14.83 10.49
CA PHE A 65 -5.31 -13.96 9.80
C PHE A 65 -5.39 -12.53 10.36
N ALA A 66 -4.45 -11.69 9.95
CA ALA A 66 -4.49 -10.26 10.24
C ALA A 66 -4.28 -9.44 8.96
N GLN A 67 -5.00 -8.35 8.85
CA GLN A 67 -4.64 -7.27 7.92
C GLN A 67 -3.72 -6.31 8.66
N VAL A 68 -2.57 -6.00 8.08
CA VAL A 68 -1.55 -5.18 8.72
C VAL A 68 -1.07 -4.12 7.75
N HIS A 69 -1.18 -2.87 8.15
CA HIS A 69 -0.74 -1.72 7.37
C HIS A 69 0.20 -0.84 8.22
N ALA A 70 1.26 -0.37 7.60
CA ALA A 70 2.16 0.61 8.20
C ALA A 70 2.05 1.94 7.46
N CYS A 71 1.97 3.04 8.19
CA CYS A 71 2.02 4.38 7.64
C CYS A 71 2.98 5.27 8.43
N THR A 72 3.40 6.35 7.81
CA THR A 72 4.25 7.35 8.42
C THR A 72 3.37 8.44 9.03
N ASP A 73 3.51 8.66 10.33
CA ASP A 73 2.80 9.71 11.04
C ASP A 73 3.50 11.07 10.82
N PHE A 74 4.81 11.10 11.04
CA PHE A 74 5.62 12.28 10.77
C PHE A 74 7.06 11.87 10.42
N THR A 75 7.77 12.78 9.75
CA THR A 75 9.22 12.73 9.57
C THR A 75 9.82 14.07 9.93
N ASN A 76 10.68 14.07 10.94
CA ASN A 76 11.45 15.25 11.36
C ASN A 76 12.94 14.95 11.26
N TYR A 77 13.71 15.96 10.92
CA TYR A 77 15.17 15.84 10.89
C TYR A 77 15.86 17.04 11.54
N ARG A 78 17.06 16.79 12.04
CA ARG A 78 17.91 17.82 12.60
C ARG A 78 19.35 17.61 12.15
N LEU A 79 19.91 18.60 11.49
CA LEU A 79 21.32 18.61 11.16
C LEU A 79 22.14 18.95 12.44
N ILE A 80 22.89 17.98 12.95
CA ILE A 80 23.73 18.14 14.15
C ILE A 80 25.04 18.85 13.77
N ASN A 81 25.64 18.43 12.66
CA ASN A 81 26.79 19.06 12.03
C ASN A 81 26.86 18.60 10.56
N GLN A 82 27.83 19.11 9.80
CA GLN A 82 27.99 18.82 8.37
C GLN A 82 28.10 17.32 7.99
N ARG A 83 28.34 16.43 8.97
CA ARG A 83 28.50 14.97 8.76
C ARG A 83 27.48 14.13 9.51
N LYS A 84 26.63 14.74 10.33
CA LYS A 84 25.68 14.01 11.17
C LYS A 84 24.29 14.61 11.09
N LEU A 85 23.35 13.82 10.61
CA LEU A 85 21.94 14.10 10.58
C LEU A 85 21.22 13.16 11.55
N GLU A 86 20.34 13.68 12.36
CA GLU A 86 19.38 12.92 13.16
C GLU A 86 18.04 12.95 12.45
N VAL A 87 17.46 11.78 12.20
CA VAL A 87 16.11 11.63 11.61
C VAL A 87 15.23 10.94 12.63
N ARG A 88 14.02 11.46 12.83
CA ARG A 88 12.98 10.87 13.67
C ARG A 88 11.72 10.72 12.84
N SER A 89 11.15 9.51 12.82
CA SER A 89 9.91 9.24 12.14
C SER A 89 8.94 8.51 13.07
N GLY A 90 7.68 8.92 13.04
CA GLY A 90 6.58 8.21 13.68
C GLY A 90 6.10 7.08 12.76
N LEU A 91 6.13 5.86 13.28
CA LEU A 91 5.56 4.67 12.64
C LEU A 91 4.23 4.35 13.30
N GLN A 92 3.15 4.39 12.53
CA GLN A 92 1.85 3.84 12.94
C GLN A 92 1.65 2.49 12.25
N VAL A 93 1.19 1.50 13.02
CA VAL A 93 0.82 0.19 12.51
C VAL A 93 -0.64 -0.05 12.85
N HIS A 94 -1.46 -0.16 11.82
CA HIS A 94 -2.88 -0.50 11.91
C HIS A 94 -3.02 -2.00 11.69
N THR A 95 -3.75 -2.66 12.60
CA THR A 95 -3.98 -4.10 12.52
C THR A 95 -5.45 -4.42 12.74
N GLU A 96 -5.99 -5.27 11.89
CA GLU A 96 -7.29 -5.93 12.08
C GLU A 96 -7.03 -7.43 12.16
N VAL A 97 -7.43 -8.03 13.27
CA VAL A 97 -7.22 -9.47 13.52
C VAL A 97 -8.55 -10.19 13.39
N PHE A 98 -8.55 -11.23 12.59
CA PHE A 98 -9.70 -12.07 12.33
C PHE A 98 -9.50 -13.45 12.94
N ALA A 99 -10.57 -14.00 13.51
CA ALA A 99 -10.60 -15.33 14.09
C ALA A 99 -11.67 -16.17 13.42
N TYR A 100 -11.40 -17.46 13.23
CA TYR A 100 -12.44 -18.41 12.86
C TYR A 100 -13.33 -18.71 14.06
N MET A 101 -14.61 -18.81 13.81
CA MET A 101 -15.57 -19.26 14.80
C MET A 101 -16.35 -20.43 14.23
N GLU A 102 -16.16 -21.60 14.83
CA GLU A 102 -16.97 -22.76 14.51
C GLU A 102 -18.35 -22.62 15.17
N GLN A 103 -19.39 -22.81 14.36
CA GLN A 103 -20.77 -22.77 14.82
C GLN A 103 -21.49 -24.05 14.40
N SER A 104 -22.06 -24.73 15.37
CA SER A 104 -22.95 -25.84 15.11
C SER A 104 -24.35 -25.33 14.79
N GLN A 105 -24.89 -25.71 13.66
CA GLN A 105 -26.23 -25.36 13.24
C GLN A 105 -27.08 -26.62 13.14
N LEU A 106 -28.33 -26.51 13.60
CA LEU A 106 -29.32 -27.54 13.37
C LEU A 106 -29.66 -27.58 11.89
N THR A 107 -29.47 -28.73 11.23
CA THR A 107 -29.78 -28.90 9.81
C THR A 107 -31.06 -29.70 9.61
N ASP A 108 -31.36 -30.64 10.53
CA ASP A 108 -32.56 -31.46 10.50
C ASP A 108 -32.92 -31.87 11.93
N CYS A 109 -34.21 -32.12 12.19
CA CYS A 109 -34.71 -32.62 13.45
C CYS A 109 -35.92 -33.51 13.24
N CYS A 110 -35.80 -34.74 13.67
CA CYS A 110 -36.89 -35.70 13.55
C CYS A 110 -38.15 -35.26 14.36
N GLY A 111 -39.27 -35.13 13.69
CA GLY A 111 -40.55 -34.71 14.31
C GLY A 111 -40.73 -33.21 14.51
N ALA A 112 -39.81 -32.39 14.06
CA ALA A 112 -39.93 -30.95 14.05
C ALA A 112 -39.98 -30.42 12.62
N ILE A 113 -40.64 -29.27 12.46
CA ILE A 113 -40.65 -28.49 11.23
C ILE A 113 -39.72 -27.31 11.46
N LEU A 114 -38.74 -27.18 10.58
CA LEU A 114 -37.75 -26.11 10.66
C LEU A 114 -38.15 -24.95 9.73
N ARG A 115 -38.08 -23.73 10.25
CA ARG A 115 -38.16 -22.51 9.46
C ARG A 115 -36.75 -22.11 9.07
N GLN A 116 -36.49 -22.09 7.79
CA GLN A 116 -35.18 -21.71 7.22
C GLN A 116 -35.28 -20.36 6.52
N ALA A 117 -34.16 -19.65 6.52
CA ALA A 117 -33.95 -18.43 5.72
C ALA A 117 -32.67 -18.59 4.93
N ASP A 118 -32.75 -18.29 3.64
CA ASP A 118 -31.57 -18.23 2.77
C ASP A 118 -30.77 -16.98 3.12
N ALA A 119 -29.46 -17.11 3.14
CA ALA A 119 -28.54 -16.00 3.37
C ALA A 119 -27.29 -16.18 2.50
N GLN A 120 -26.84 -15.08 1.94
CA GLN A 120 -25.52 -15.02 1.33
C GLN A 120 -24.50 -14.58 2.38
N CYS A 121 -23.46 -15.36 2.55
CA CYS A 121 -22.41 -15.10 3.51
C CYS A 121 -21.08 -14.94 2.80
N LEU A 122 -20.28 -13.98 3.26
CA LEU A 122 -18.89 -13.83 2.83
C LEU A 122 -18.01 -14.73 3.68
N GLU A 123 -17.34 -15.67 3.04
CA GLU A 123 -16.32 -16.51 3.63
C GLU A 123 -14.95 -15.99 3.20
N VAL A 124 -14.08 -15.67 4.15
CA VAL A 124 -12.70 -15.33 3.84
C VAL A 124 -11.91 -16.62 3.72
N LEU A 125 -11.36 -16.85 2.53
CA LEU A 125 -10.59 -18.04 2.21
C LEU A 125 -9.15 -17.93 2.73
N ASP A 126 -8.56 -16.76 2.52
CA ASP A 126 -7.18 -16.49 2.91
C ASP A 126 -6.93 -14.98 2.95
N ALA A 127 -5.96 -14.56 3.76
CA ALA A 127 -5.41 -13.22 3.73
C ALA A 127 -3.98 -13.22 4.23
N GLY A 128 -3.16 -12.33 3.68
CA GLY A 128 -1.76 -12.31 4.05
C GLY A 128 -0.95 -11.22 3.37
N LEU A 129 0.36 -11.40 3.50
CA LEU A 129 1.37 -10.54 2.92
C LEU A 129 2.34 -11.38 2.10
N PHE A 130 2.80 -10.82 0.99
CA PHE A 130 3.92 -11.39 0.24
C PHE A 130 4.77 -10.30 -0.37
N SER A 131 5.99 -10.68 -0.74
CA SER A 131 6.90 -9.82 -1.48
C SER A 131 7.11 -10.38 -2.89
N CYS A 132 7.24 -9.49 -3.87
CA CYS A 132 7.70 -9.84 -5.21
C CYS A 132 8.78 -8.86 -5.67
N ASP A 133 9.92 -9.41 -6.04
CA ASP A 133 11.11 -8.64 -6.40
C ASP A 133 11.07 -8.20 -7.86
N PHE A 134 11.78 -7.13 -8.16
CA PHE A 134 12.08 -6.66 -9.51
C PHE A 134 13.53 -6.24 -9.59
N ASP A 135 14.15 -6.49 -10.75
CA ASP A 135 15.54 -6.09 -11.06
C ASP A 135 15.64 -5.89 -12.57
N GLU A 136 15.76 -4.63 -12.99
CA GLU A 136 15.79 -4.25 -14.39
C GLU A 136 16.88 -3.21 -14.66
N LYS A 137 17.36 -3.17 -15.92
CA LYS A 137 18.36 -2.21 -16.37
C LYS A 137 17.82 -1.40 -17.53
N PHE A 138 17.86 -0.10 -17.39
CA PHE A 138 17.38 0.84 -18.39
C PHE A 138 18.49 1.71 -18.95
N ALA A 139 18.46 1.93 -20.25
CA ALA A 139 19.31 2.95 -20.86
C ALA A 139 18.77 4.35 -20.52
N VAL A 140 19.66 5.28 -20.24
CA VAL A 140 19.35 6.65 -19.87
C VAL A 140 19.84 7.61 -20.95
N GLY A 141 19.00 8.60 -21.25
CA GLY A 141 19.37 9.76 -22.03
C GLY A 141 19.38 9.57 -23.55
N GLN A 142 18.83 10.56 -24.24
CA GLN A 142 18.90 10.66 -25.70
C GLN A 142 20.20 11.36 -26.19
N HIS A 143 20.99 11.92 -25.29
CA HIS A 143 22.08 12.85 -25.61
C HIS A 143 23.50 12.29 -25.38
N ASN A 144 23.68 11.00 -25.23
CA ASN A 144 25.00 10.40 -25.04
C ASN A 144 25.87 10.94 -23.89
N THR A 145 25.25 11.61 -22.90
CA THR A 145 25.95 12.12 -21.73
C THR A 145 25.93 11.09 -20.59
N ASN A 146 27.02 11.04 -19.82
CA ASN A 146 27.11 10.14 -18.68
C ASN A 146 26.38 10.71 -17.47
N ILE A 147 25.79 9.84 -16.65
CA ILE A 147 25.24 10.22 -15.35
C ILE A 147 26.40 10.59 -14.42
N SER A 148 26.36 11.80 -13.86
CA SER A 148 27.31 12.24 -12.86
C SER A 148 26.79 11.95 -11.44
N VAL A 149 25.56 12.35 -11.14
CA VAL A 149 24.96 12.23 -9.82
C VAL A 149 23.46 11.98 -9.91
N LEU A 150 22.92 11.08 -9.08
CA LEU A 150 21.48 10.94 -8.87
C LEU A 150 21.00 12.01 -7.87
N ILE A 151 20.08 12.86 -8.30
CA ILE A 151 19.51 13.93 -7.48
C ILE A 151 18.29 13.43 -6.71
N HIS A 152 17.35 12.76 -7.41
CA HIS A 152 16.08 12.34 -6.82
C HIS A 152 15.56 11.09 -7.52
N THR A 153 14.83 10.27 -6.77
CA THR A 153 14.05 9.15 -7.31
C THR A 153 12.67 9.16 -6.66
N GLY A 154 11.67 9.46 -7.47
CA GLY A 154 10.26 9.28 -7.14
C GLY A 154 9.78 7.92 -7.62
N ALA A 155 8.87 7.30 -6.89
CA ALA A 155 8.28 6.05 -7.32
C ALA A 155 6.91 5.83 -6.68
N PHE A 156 5.96 5.26 -7.43
CA PHE A 156 4.71 4.77 -6.89
C PHE A 156 4.37 3.39 -7.45
N ALA A 157 3.73 2.57 -6.63
CA ALA A 157 3.35 1.22 -6.99
C ALA A 157 1.86 1.15 -7.33
N VAL A 158 1.54 0.32 -8.32
CA VAL A 158 0.19 0.09 -8.84
C VAL A 158 -0.07 -1.42 -8.90
N ILE A 159 -1.28 -1.83 -8.57
CA ILE A 159 -1.80 -3.16 -8.91
C ILE A 159 -2.41 -3.08 -10.30
N ASP A 160 -1.86 -3.81 -11.24
CA ASP A 160 -2.40 -3.90 -12.59
C ASP A 160 -3.52 -4.92 -12.70
N GLU A 161 -3.37 -6.05 -12.01
CA GLU A 161 -4.33 -7.14 -12.07
C GLU A 161 -4.32 -7.94 -10.77
N VAL A 162 -5.52 -8.24 -10.25
CA VAL A 162 -5.74 -9.30 -9.26
C VAL A 162 -6.76 -10.24 -9.87
N ARG A 163 -6.38 -11.50 -10.03
CA ARG A 163 -7.24 -12.50 -10.67
C ARG A 163 -7.33 -13.78 -9.87
N ALA A 164 -8.56 -14.18 -9.58
CA ALA A 164 -8.88 -15.47 -9.02
C ALA A 164 -8.75 -16.57 -10.09
N ILE A 165 -8.10 -17.66 -9.74
CA ILE A 165 -7.93 -18.87 -10.56
C ILE A 165 -8.19 -20.03 -9.62
N ALA A 166 -8.62 -21.18 -10.14
CA ALA A 166 -8.89 -22.36 -9.30
C ALA A 166 -7.68 -22.72 -8.41
N GLY A 167 -7.85 -22.59 -7.09
CA GLY A 167 -6.83 -22.84 -6.06
C GLY A 167 -5.72 -21.80 -5.96
N LYS A 168 -5.78 -20.69 -6.71
CA LYS A 168 -4.67 -19.72 -6.80
C LYS A 168 -5.17 -18.31 -7.06
N MET A 169 -4.35 -17.34 -6.67
CA MET A 169 -4.52 -15.94 -6.99
C MET A 169 -3.30 -15.43 -7.77
N LEU A 170 -3.52 -14.80 -8.93
CA LEU A 170 -2.49 -14.07 -9.66
C LEU A 170 -2.56 -12.60 -9.27
N VAL A 171 -1.41 -12.02 -8.92
CA VAL A 171 -1.27 -10.58 -8.70
C VAL A 171 -0.17 -10.06 -9.62
N LYS A 172 -0.49 -9.00 -10.37
CA LYS A 172 0.49 -8.26 -11.17
C LYS A 172 0.63 -6.84 -10.63
N CYS A 173 1.86 -6.44 -10.43
CA CYS A 173 2.22 -5.12 -9.92
C CYS A 173 3.15 -4.43 -10.92
N ARG A 174 3.07 -3.10 -10.97
CA ARG A 174 4.07 -2.26 -11.59
C ARG A 174 4.48 -1.13 -10.64
N ALA A 175 5.68 -0.61 -10.83
CA ALA A 175 6.05 0.67 -10.26
C ALA A 175 6.42 1.62 -11.39
N GLU A 176 5.89 2.83 -11.30
CA GLU A 176 6.31 3.93 -12.15
C GLU A 176 7.33 4.76 -11.38
N LEU A 177 8.47 4.96 -12.02
CA LEU A 177 9.62 5.61 -11.44
C LEU A 177 9.98 6.86 -12.23
N CYS A 178 10.33 7.91 -11.53
CA CYS A 178 10.92 9.11 -12.08
C CYS A 178 12.31 9.30 -11.45
N VAL A 179 13.34 9.33 -12.27
CA VAL A 179 14.72 9.54 -11.83
C VAL A 179 15.20 10.88 -12.36
N VAL A 180 15.62 11.77 -11.47
CA VAL A 180 16.24 13.06 -11.78
C VAL A 180 17.72 12.94 -11.47
N TYR A 181 18.57 13.29 -12.43
CA TYR A 181 20.02 13.20 -12.30
C TYR A 181 20.72 14.38 -12.95
N GLU A 182 21.93 14.65 -12.51
CA GLU A 182 22.86 15.57 -13.17
C GLU A 182 23.76 14.77 -14.12
N ASN A 183 23.91 15.24 -15.34
CA ASN A 183 24.84 14.66 -16.30
C ASN A 183 26.25 15.27 -16.16
N THR A 184 27.22 14.75 -16.92
CA THR A 184 28.62 15.22 -16.90
C THR A 184 28.80 16.65 -17.46
N GLU A 185 27.79 17.22 -18.10
CA GLU A 185 27.75 18.60 -18.58
C GLU A 185 27.09 19.56 -17.56
N HIS A 186 26.77 19.05 -16.36
CA HIS A 186 26.05 19.78 -15.28
C HIS A 186 24.61 20.18 -15.64
N ASN A 187 23.98 19.49 -16.58
CA ASN A 187 22.57 19.67 -16.87
C ASN A 187 21.74 18.70 -16.02
N THR A 188 20.62 19.19 -15.49
CA THR A 188 19.62 18.31 -14.83
C THR A 188 18.75 17.67 -15.89
N GLU A 189 18.67 16.33 -15.83
CA GLU A 189 17.85 15.54 -16.73
C GLU A 189 16.86 14.69 -15.91
N LYS A 190 15.74 14.32 -16.57
CA LYS A 190 14.68 13.50 -16.02
C LYS A 190 14.39 12.33 -16.95
N CYS A 191 14.22 11.15 -16.37
CA CYS A 191 13.75 9.98 -17.10
C CYS A 191 12.73 9.19 -16.27
N CYS A 192 11.74 8.62 -16.96
CA CYS A 192 10.69 7.81 -16.34
C CYS A 192 10.78 6.37 -16.84
N PHE A 193 10.55 5.43 -15.95
CA PHE A 193 10.62 4.00 -16.19
C PHE A 193 9.43 3.31 -15.56
N THR A 194 9.06 2.16 -16.12
CA THR A 194 8.07 1.26 -15.53
C THR A 194 8.72 -0.09 -15.33
N VAL A 195 8.68 -0.59 -14.10
CA VAL A 195 9.10 -1.93 -13.73
C VAL A 195 7.91 -2.79 -13.38
N HIS A 196 7.93 -4.06 -13.75
CA HIS A 196 6.83 -4.98 -13.55
C HIS A 196 7.26 -6.17 -12.70
N SER A 197 6.33 -6.69 -11.91
CA SER A 197 6.49 -7.96 -11.23
C SER A 197 5.15 -8.66 -11.09
N SER A 198 5.17 -9.98 -11.01
CA SER A 198 3.96 -10.77 -10.81
C SER A 198 4.23 -11.95 -9.89
N LYS A 199 3.21 -12.35 -9.14
CA LYS A 199 3.26 -13.52 -8.27
C LYS A 199 1.96 -14.28 -8.29
N ILE A 200 2.07 -15.59 -8.24
CA ILE A 200 0.97 -16.51 -8.02
C ILE A 200 1.04 -16.97 -6.57
N VAL A 201 -0.07 -16.84 -5.85
CA VAL A 201 -0.25 -17.27 -4.46
C VAL A 201 -1.21 -18.43 -4.44
N ASP A 202 -0.88 -19.51 -3.74
CA ASP A 202 -1.79 -20.63 -3.53
C ASP A 202 -2.82 -20.24 -2.47
N VAL A 203 -4.11 -20.36 -2.81
CA VAL A 203 -5.24 -20.04 -1.93
C VAL A 203 -6.21 -21.20 -1.95
N ALA A 204 -6.27 -21.95 -0.86
CA ALA A 204 -7.14 -23.11 -0.76
C ALA A 204 -8.62 -22.71 -0.89
N GLY A 205 -9.39 -23.46 -1.65
CA GLY A 205 -10.82 -23.20 -1.86
C GLY A 205 -11.15 -22.08 -2.84
N MET A 206 -10.16 -21.39 -3.40
CA MET A 206 -10.39 -20.34 -4.38
C MET A 206 -10.95 -20.89 -5.70
N THR A 207 -11.93 -20.19 -6.24
CA THR A 207 -12.57 -20.48 -7.54
C THR A 207 -12.49 -19.22 -8.43
N GLU A 208 -12.90 -19.33 -9.68
CA GLU A 208 -12.96 -18.17 -10.58
C GLU A 208 -14.01 -17.13 -10.14
N ASP A 209 -15.02 -17.54 -9.37
CA ASP A 209 -16.07 -16.68 -8.80
C ASP A 209 -15.65 -16.05 -7.46
N SER A 210 -14.45 -16.36 -6.96
CA SER A 210 -13.94 -15.79 -5.72
C SER A 210 -13.53 -14.32 -5.93
N HIS A 211 -13.67 -13.52 -4.90
CA HIS A 211 -13.27 -12.12 -4.87
C HIS A 211 -11.90 -11.98 -4.23
N ALA A 212 -11.05 -11.18 -4.84
CA ALA A 212 -9.72 -10.92 -4.33
C ALA A 212 -9.46 -9.41 -4.27
N PHE A 213 -8.90 -8.97 -3.15
CA PHE A 213 -8.53 -7.59 -2.88
C PHE A 213 -7.04 -7.56 -2.59
N ALA A 214 -6.33 -6.60 -3.16
CA ALA A 214 -4.92 -6.43 -2.88
C ALA A 214 -4.55 -4.94 -2.80
N GLN A 215 -3.51 -4.67 -2.02
CA GLN A 215 -2.86 -3.37 -1.92
C GLN A 215 -1.37 -3.57 -2.07
N VAL A 216 -0.70 -2.63 -2.74
CA VAL A 216 0.74 -2.70 -2.98
C VAL A 216 1.44 -1.47 -2.43
N LYS A 217 2.64 -1.70 -1.86
CA LYS A 217 3.60 -0.64 -1.52
C LYS A 217 4.98 -1.04 -2.01
N ILE A 218 5.82 -0.04 -2.26
CA ILE A 218 7.24 -0.29 -2.50
C ILE A 218 7.90 -0.61 -1.17
N GLY A 219 8.35 -1.85 -1.00
CA GLY A 219 9.02 -2.34 0.20
C GLY A 219 10.50 -1.98 0.23
N SER A 220 11.15 -2.02 -0.93
CA SER A 220 12.53 -1.58 -1.11
C SER A 220 12.73 -1.05 -2.54
N LEU A 221 13.64 -0.10 -2.69
CA LEU A 221 13.99 0.45 -4.00
C LEU A 221 15.43 0.93 -3.99
N PHE A 222 16.23 0.40 -4.89
CA PHE A 222 17.62 0.78 -5.13
C PHE A 222 17.76 1.20 -6.57
N VAL A 223 18.34 2.38 -6.78
CA VAL A 223 18.62 2.92 -8.10
C VAL A 223 20.10 3.30 -8.12
N LYS A 224 20.85 2.77 -9.07
CA LYS A 224 22.26 3.11 -9.22
C LYS A 224 22.66 3.23 -10.70
N PRO A 225 23.54 4.16 -11.05
CA PRO A 225 24.16 4.19 -12.36
C PRO A 225 25.05 2.95 -12.53
N VAL A 226 24.97 2.35 -13.71
CA VAL A 226 25.83 1.23 -14.10
C VAL A 226 26.43 1.49 -15.47
N PRO A 227 27.63 0.98 -15.75
CA PRO A 227 28.26 1.16 -17.05
C PRO A 227 27.50 0.42 -18.16
N ASP A 228 27.52 0.98 -19.35
CA ASP A 228 27.13 0.33 -20.58
C ASP A 228 28.27 -0.52 -21.15
N GLU A 229 28.14 -0.99 -22.40
CA GLU A 229 29.14 -1.82 -23.10
C GLU A 229 30.45 -1.06 -23.41
N ASN A 230 30.38 0.27 -23.42
CA ASN A 230 31.53 1.15 -23.64
C ASN A 230 32.17 1.64 -22.33
N ASN A 231 31.70 1.12 -21.20
CA ASN A 231 32.06 1.57 -19.84
C ASN A 231 31.63 3.00 -19.51
N ASP A 232 30.64 3.52 -20.22
CA ASP A 232 30.00 4.81 -19.93
C ASP A 232 28.83 4.64 -18.97
N LEU A 233 28.68 5.54 -17.98
CA LEU A 233 27.58 5.50 -17.00
C LEU A 233 26.26 5.99 -17.62
N ARG A 234 25.73 5.22 -18.55
CA ARG A 234 24.51 5.53 -19.33
C ARG A 234 23.36 4.57 -19.09
N ARG A 235 23.45 3.74 -18.06
CA ARG A 235 22.37 2.85 -17.65
C ARG A 235 22.05 3.05 -16.19
N LEU A 236 20.81 2.81 -15.84
CA LEU A 236 20.33 2.70 -14.46
C LEU A 236 19.94 1.26 -14.19
N GLU A 237 20.49 0.68 -13.15
CA GLU A 237 20.00 -0.56 -12.55
C GLU A 237 18.99 -0.18 -11.48
N ILE A 238 17.76 -0.69 -11.62
CA ILE A 238 16.62 -0.44 -10.74
C ILE A 238 16.19 -1.76 -10.15
N ALA A 239 16.46 -1.96 -8.87
CA ALA A 239 16.14 -3.18 -8.14
C ALA A 239 15.31 -2.87 -6.90
N GLY A 240 14.43 -3.76 -6.52
CA GLY A 240 13.60 -3.57 -5.34
C GLY A 240 12.59 -4.69 -5.13
N ALA A 241 11.61 -4.42 -4.26
CA ALA A 241 10.55 -5.34 -3.97
C ALA A 241 9.23 -4.62 -3.73
N PHE A 242 8.15 -5.17 -4.23
CA PHE A 242 6.80 -4.84 -3.83
C PHE A 242 6.45 -5.62 -2.56
N CYS A 243 5.78 -4.96 -1.62
CA CYS A 243 5.06 -5.60 -0.51
C CYS A 243 3.58 -5.53 -0.83
N VAL A 244 2.94 -6.69 -0.95
CA VAL A 244 1.53 -6.81 -1.29
C VAL A 244 0.79 -7.42 -0.11
N SER A 245 -0.26 -6.74 0.37
CA SER A 245 -1.26 -7.31 1.26
C SER A 245 -2.48 -7.73 0.45
N TYR A 246 -3.08 -8.86 0.78
CA TYR A 246 -4.24 -9.38 0.05
C TYR A 246 -5.27 -10.01 0.99
N THR A 247 -6.50 -10.09 0.49
CA THR A 247 -7.60 -10.86 1.06
C THR A 247 -8.34 -11.56 -0.07
N ALA A 248 -8.57 -12.84 0.07
CA ALA A 248 -9.37 -13.66 -0.83
C ALA A 248 -10.65 -14.11 -0.13
N ALA A 249 -11.79 -13.95 -0.78
CA ALA A 249 -13.08 -14.26 -0.20
C ALA A 249 -14.01 -14.92 -1.24
N LEU A 250 -14.93 -15.72 -0.75
CA LEU A 250 -15.97 -16.38 -1.54
C LEU A 250 -17.34 -16.01 -0.97
N VAL A 251 -18.32 -15.83 -1.84
CA VAL A 251 -19.72 -15.73 -1.43
C VAL A 251 -20.33 -17.12 -1.47
N SER A 252 -20.85 -17.57 -0.34
CA SER A 252 -21.55 -18.85 -0.22
C SER A 252 -23.00 -18.63 0.14
N ASP A 253 -23.89 -19.37 -0.53
CA ASP A 253 -25.29 -19.46 -0.14
C ASP A 253 -25.42 -20.44 1.01
N THR A 254 -26.06 -20.02 2.09
CA THR A 254 -26.30 -20.86 3.26
C THR A 254 -27.76 -20.77 3.72
N GLN A 255 -28.27 -21.85 4.26
CA GLN A 255 -29.60 -21.89 4.87
C GLN A 255 -29.45 -21.82 6.39
N LEU A 256 -30.02 -20.79 6.98
CA LEU A 256 -30.01 -20.59 8.44
C LEU A 256 -31.35 -21.03 9.02
N VAL A 257 -31.33 -21.94 9.99
CA VAL A 257 -32.53 -22.31 10.75
C VAL A 257 -32.83 -21.17 11.71
N THR A 258 -33.97 -20.52 11.53
CA THR A 258 -34.40 -19.34 12.32
C THR A 258 -35.40 -19.70 13.39
N ASP A 259 -36.13 -20.80 13.23
CA ASP A 259 -37.15 -21.28 14.17
C ASP A 259 -37.42 -22.78 13.96
N ALA A 260 -37.97 -23.43 14.97
CA ALA A 260 -38.39 -24.81 14.90
C ALA A 260 -39.66 -25.05 15.72
N TYR A 261 -40.60 -25.85 15.21
CA TYR A 261 -41.78 -26.24 15.96
C TYR A 261 -42.14 -27.71 15.73
N ALA A 262 -42.76 -28.29 16.69
CA ALA A 262 -43.27 -29.67 16.60
C ALA A 262 -44.79 -29.70 16.78
N ILE A 263 -45.47 -30.53 15.97
CA ILE A 263 -46.92 -30.67 16.04
C ILE A 263 -47.34 -31.63 17.17
N ALA A 264 -46.51 -32.65 17.39
CA ALA A 264 -46.85 -33.75 18.32
C ALA A 264 -46.24 -33.62 19.72
N TYR A 265 -45.40 -32.63 19.95
CA TYR A 265 -44.62 -32.46 21.18
C TYR A 265 -44.50 -30.97 21.56
N ASP A 266 -44.39 -30.68 22.86
CA ASP A 266 -43.99 -29.36 23.33
C ASP A 266 -42.51 -29.15 22.98
N ALA A 267 -42.22 -28.30 22.01
CA ALA A 267 -40.87 -27.94 21.61
C ALA A 267 -40.37 -26.75 22.46
N ARG A 268 -39.17 -26.91 23.02
CA ARG A 268 -38.44 -25.81 23.62
C ARG A 268 -37.29 -25.42 22.67
N VAL A 269 -37.40 -24.25 22.08
CA VAL A 269 -36.38 -23.71 21.16
C VAL A 269 -35.45 -22.80 21.95
N GLN A 270 -34.16 -23.03 21.81
CA GLN A 270 -33.12 -22.10 22.29
C GLN A 270 -32.43 -21.49 21.08
N THR A 271 -32.52 -20.17 20.96
CA THR A 271 -31.89 -19.43 19.87
C THR A 271 -30.61 -18.76 20.36
N GLY A 272 -29.62 -18.69 19.48
CA GLY A 272 -28.37 -17.93 19.67
C GLY A 272 -28.21 -16.88 18.58
N THR A 273 -27.38 -15.88 18.82
CA THR A 273 -26.99 -14.91 17.80
C THR A 273 -25.62 -15.28 17.25
N VAL A 274 -25.52 -15.38 15.95
CA VAL A 274 -24.27 -15.67 15.23
C VAL A 274 -23.89 -14.44 14.43
N PRO A 275 -22.69 -13.88 14.61
CA PRO A 275 -22.20 -12.83 13.74
C PRO A 275 -21.81 -13.44 12.38
N LEU A 276 -22.44 -12.97 11.32
CA LEU A 276 -22.15 -13.36 9.94
C LEU A 276 -21.92 -12.11 9.10
N LEU A 277 -21.01 -12.21 8.14
CA LEU A 277 -20.87 -11.22 7.07
C LEU A 277 -21.93 -11.56 5.99
N ARG A 278 -23.13 -10.99 6.16
CA ARG A 278 -24.28 -11.25 5.30
C ARG A 278 -24.41 -10.23 4.18
N ASP A 279 -25.01 -10.70 3.09
CA ASP A 279 -25.42 -9.88 1.95
C ASP A 279 -24.25 -8.99 1.45
N PRO A 280 -23.09 -9.61 1.13
CA PRO A 280 -21.91 -8.85 0.76
C PRO A 280 -22.14 -8.08 -0.53
N GLN A 281 -21.71 -6.83 -0.56
CA GLN A 281 -21.73 -5.99 -1.74
C GLN A 281 -20.31 -5.68 -2.16
N PHE A 282 -20.02 -5.84 -3.45
CA PHE A 282 -18.71 -5.58 -4.04
C PHE A 282 -18.77 -4.35 -4.92
N PHE A 283 -17.87 -3.42 -4.66
CA PHE A 283 -17.72 -2.21 -5.45
C PHE A 283 -16.37 -2.24 -6.16
N TYR A 284 -16.39 -2.30 -7.47
CA TYR A 284 -15.22 -2.17 -8.32
C TYR A 284 -15.39 -0.88 -9.13
N ASP A 285 -14.82 0.21 -8.66
CA ASP A 285 -14.95 1.50 -9.32
C ASP A 285 -13.63 2.26 -9.31
N GLY A 286 -13.33 2.93 -10.41
CA GLY A 286 -12.23 3.87 -10.54
C GLY A 286 -12.74 5.29 -10.55
N LYS A 287 -12.29 6.12 -9.61
CA LYS A 287 -12.67 7.53 -9.55
C LYS A 287 -11.46 8.43 -9.70
N THR A 288 -11.60 9.45 -10.53
CA THR A 288 -10.65 10.57 -10.58
C THR A 288 -10.97 11.53 -9.45
N LEU A 289 -9.97 11.83 -8.64
CA LEU A 289 -10.03 12.76 -7.53
C LEU A 289 -9.05 13.90 -7.80
N SER A 290 -9.45 15.12 -7.47
CA SER A 290 -8.61 16.31 -7.62
C SER A 290 -8.32 16.90 -6.25
N ALA A 291 -7.10 17.40 -6.07
CA ALA A 291 -6.68 18.14 -4.89
C ALA A 291 -5.82 19.33 -5.30
N ASP A 292 -6.09 20.47 -4.70
CA ASP A 292 -5.30 21.69 -4.92
C ASP A 292 -4.13 21.72 -3.93
N LEU A 293 -2.92 21.86 -4.44
CA LEU A 293 -1.70 22.03 -3.66
C LEU A 293 -1.25 23.49 -3.76
N SER A 294 -1.35 24.23 -2.66
CA SER A 294 -0.96 25.63 -2.59
C SER A 294 0.52 25.78 -2.20
N PHE A 295 1.23 26.66 -2.89
CA PHE A 295 2.63 27.03 -2.64
C PHE A 295 2.71 28.52 -2.29
N GLU A 296 2.17 28.88 -1.12
CA GLU A 296 1.88 30.28 -0.73
C GLU A 296 3.11 31.21 -0.71
N ASP A 297 4.31 30.65 -0.51
CA ASP A 297 5.53 31.45 -0.32
C ASP A 297 6.56 31.29 -1.44
N THR A 298 6.25 30.52 -2.50
CA THR A 298 7.27 30.16 -3.49
C THR A 298 6.66 30.10 -4.89
N GLU A 299 7.20 30.89 -5.80
CA GLU A 299 6.86 30.81 -7.22
C GLU A 299 7.63 29.66 -7.87
N ILE A 300 6.91 28.75 -8.54
CA ILE A 300 7.47 27.54 -9.16
C ILE A 300 7.86 27.88 -10.59
N ALA A 301 9.13 27.66 -10.94
CA ALA A 301 9.61 27.76 -12.31
C ALA A 301 9.39 26.44 -13.08
N GLU A 302 9.68 25.30 -12.46
CA GLU A 302 9.60 23.98 -13.09
C GLU A 302 9.35 22.89 -12.06
N ILE A 303 8.42 21.96 -12.36
CA ILE A 303 8.21 20.74 -11.56
C ILE A 303 9.07 19.61 -12.12
N LEU A 304 10.02 19.16 -11.31
CA LEU A 304 10.89 18.05 -11.66
C LEU A 304 10.21 16.71 -11.45
N ASP A 305 9.54 16.53 -10.32
CA ASP A 305 8.84 15.28 -9.97
C ASP A 305 7.64 15.56 -9.07
N LEU A 306 6.59 14.77 -9.30
CA LEU A 306 5.46 14.62 -8.39
C LEU A 306 5.34 13.13 -8.07
N SER A 307 5.54 12.79 -6.81
CA SER A 307 5.35 11.43 -6.30
C SER A 307 4.09 11.34 -5.45
N LEU A 308 3.33 10.28 -5.63
CA LEU A 308 2.16 9.96 -4.82
C LEU A 308 2.34 8.60 -4.16
N ALA A 309 1.81 8.45 -2.95
CA ALA A 309 1.80 7.18 -2.24
C ALA A 309 0.49 7.01 -1.49
N MET A 310 -0.19 5.89 -1.69
CA MET A 310 -1.33 5.51 -0.85
C MET A 310 -0.83 5.25 0.57
N GLN A 311 -1.31 6.04 1.52
CA GLN A 311 -0.97 5.88 2.94
C GLN A 311 -1.94 4.90 3.59
N GLU A 312 -3.23 5.18 3.45
CA GLU A 312 -4.31 4.40 4.06
C GLU A 312 -5.56 4.43 3.19
N ALA A 313 -6.29 3.32 3.16
CA ALA A 313 -7.66 3.26 2.67
C ALA A 313 -8.48 2.39 3.63
N ARG A 314 -9.58 2.96 4.16
CA ARG A 314 -10.45 2.26 5.11
C ARG A 314 -11.91 2.70 4.97
N VAL A 315 -12.82 1.82 5.35
CA VAL A 315 -14.25 2.13 5.48
C VAL A 315 -14.56 2.50 6.91
N GLN A 316 -15.15 3.67 7.11
CA GLN A 316 -15.60 4.12 8.42
C GLN A 316 -16.90 4.90 8.30
N ASN A 317 -17.92 4.49 9.08
CA ASN A 317 -19.23 5.17 9.12
C ASN A 317 -19.90 5.35 7.74
N GLY A 318 -19.77 4.37 6.83
CA GLY A 318 -20.32 4.44 5.48
C GLY A 318 -19.55 5.35 4.52
N LEU A 319 -18.35 5.76 4.90
CA LEU A 319 -17.43 6.51 4.05
C LEU A 319 -16.20 5.66 3.76
N LEU A 320 -15.75 5.66 2.53
CA LEU A 320 -14.38 5.24 2.18
C LEU A 320 -13.46 6.44 2.40
N LEU A 321 -12.58 6.31 3.37
CA LEU A 321 -11.54 7.30 3.67
C LEU A 321 -10.26 6.87 2.98
N VAL A 322 -9.67 7.77 2.19
CA VAL A 322 -8.40 7.52 1.49
C VAL A 322 -7.43 8.63 1.85
N GLU A 323 -6.26 8.26 2.34
CA GLU A 323 -5.15 9.17 2.58
C GLU A 323 -4.06 8.94 1.55
N VAL A 324 -3.68 9.99 0.83
CA VAL A 324 -2.63 9.98 -0.19
C VAL A 324 -1.54 10.95 0.21
N GLY A 325 -0.35 10.42 0.45
CA GLY A 325 0.86 11.21 0.61
C GLY A 325 1.33 11.74 -0.75
N TYR A 326 1.78 12.97 -0.80
CA TYR A 326 2.39 13.55 -1.98
C TYR A 326 3.75 14.15 -1.67
N GLY A 327 4.63 14.16 -2.67
CA GLY A 327 5.91 14.85 -2.63
C GLY A 327 6.17 15.52 -3.97
N VAL A 328 6.43 16.82 -3.94
CA VAL A 328 6.74 17.62 -5.12
C VAL A 328 8.18 18.10 -5.04
N ALA A 329 8.99 17.79 -6.05
CA ALA A 329 10.32 18.35 -6.25
C ALA A 329 10.27 19.36 -7.40
N TYR A 330 10.75 20.57 -7.18
CA TYR A 330 10.64 21.67 -8.14
C TYR A 330 11.79 22.65 -8.03
N TYR A 331 12.03 23.39 -9.10
CA TYR A 331 12.85 24.60 -9.06
C TYR A 331 11.99 25.84 -8.81
N ASP A 332 12.42 26.68 -7.90
CA ASP A 332 11.86 28.03 -7.75
C ASP A 332 12.37 28.97 -8.84
N VAL A 333 11.79 30.17 -8.95
CA VAL A 333 12.21 31.20 -9.92
C VAL A 333 13.65 31.70 -9.71
N SER A 334 14.23 31.41 -8.56
CA SER A 334 15.64 31.72 -8.26
C SER A 334 16.59 30.60 -8.65
N GLY A 335 16.07 29.48 -9.21
CA GLY A 335 16.83 28.30 -9.59
C GLY A 335 17.21 27.39 -8.43
N ASN A 336 16.62 27.54 -7.25
CA ASN A 336 16.88 26.65 -6.13
C ASN A 336 16.01 25.41 -6.22
N LEU A 337 16.61 24.25 -5.95
CA LEU A 337 15.86 23.01 -5.76
C LEU A 337 15.11 23.05 -4.42
N CYS A 338 13.80 22.90 -4.51
CA CYS A 338 12.86 22.88 -3.41
C CYS A 338 12.04 21.59 -3.42
N CYS A 339 11.57 21.18 -2.25
CA CYS A 339 10.64 20.06 -2.12
C CYS A 339 9.53 20.40 -1.13
N LYS A 340 8.31 19.93 -1.46
CA LYS A 340 7.15 20.01 -0.59
C LYS A 340 6.51 18.65 -0.46
N ASP A 341 6.37 18.16 0.76
CA ASP A 341 5.70 16.93 1.08
C ASP A 341 4.43 17.20 1.90
N GLY A 342 3.42 16.38 1.76
CA GLY A 342 2.18 16.50 2.51
C GLY A 342 1.27 15.28 2.34
N VAL A 343 0.10 15.36 2.97
CA VAL A 343 -0.94 14.34 2.87
C VAL A 343 -2.26 15.01 2.50
N THR A 344 -2.95 14.46 1.53
CA THR A 344 -4.32 14.85 1.19
C THR A 344 -5.28 13.73 1.60
N ARG A 345 -6.47 14.12 2.06
CA ARG A 345 -7.52 13.21 2.51
C ARG A 345 -8.72 13.32 1.60
N LEU A 346 -9.15 12.19 1.10
CA LEU A 346 -10.29 12.07 0.21
C LEU A 346 -11.35 11.22 0.88
N GLN A 347 -12.62 11.58 0.68
CA GLN A 347 -13.76 10.88 1.24
C GLN A 347 -14.76 10.56 0.13
N LEU A 348 -15.18 9.31 0.07
CA LEU A 348 -16.18 8.83 -0.86
C LEU A 348 -17.35 8.23 -0.08
N ALA A 349 -18.56 8.71 -0.33
CA ALA A 349 -19.74 8.13 0.28
C ALA A 349 -20.05 6.76 -0.33
N LEU A 350 -20.24 5.75 0.51
CA LEU A 350 -20.74 4.43 0.14
C LEU A 350 -22.27 4.43 0.30
N THR A 351 -22.95 3.80 -0.64
CA THR A 351 -24.39 4.00 -0.87
C THR A 351 -25.33 3.59 0.27
N ASP A 352 -24.89 2.76 1.23
CA ASP A 352 -25.79 2.20 2.27
C ASP A 352 -25.37 2.39 3.74
N GLY A 353 -24.49 3.29 4.04
CA GLY A 353 -24.24 3.82 5.40
C GLY A 353 -23.82 2.85 6.52
N LYS A 354 -23.79 1.55 6.28
CA LYS A 354 -23.42 0.50 7.24
C LYS A 354 -22.47 -0.51 6.62
N CYS A 355 -21.27 -0.08 6.30
CA CYS A 355 -20.27 -0.98 5.77
C CYS A 355 -19.17 -1.24 6.79
N ALA A 356 -18.96 -2.50 7.11
CA ALA A 356 -17.70 -3.02 7.60
C ALA A 356 -17.17 -3.91 6.49
N GLY A 357 -15.91 -3.82 6.11
CA GLY A 357 -15.46 -4.63 5.00
C GLY A 357 -14.00 -4.50 4.64
N PHE A 358 -13.58 -5.34 3.73
CA PHE A 358 -12.24 -5.35 3.17
C PHE A 358 -12.13 -4.30 2.07
N VAL A 359 -11.04 -3.56 2.07
CA VAL A 359 -10.75 -2.53 1.07
C VAL A 359 -9.46 -2.89 0.35
N GLY A 360 -9.58 -3.11 -0.96
CA GLY A 360 -8.44 -3.03 -1.86
C GLY A 360 -8.47 -1.65 -2.55
N ALA A 361 -7.44 -0.87 -2.39
CA ALA A 361 -7.34 0.43 -3.03
C ALA A 361 -5.93 0.66 -3.57
N GLY A 362 -5.83 1.31 -4.72
CA GLY A 362 -4.57 1.63 -5.36
C GLY A 362 -4.68 2.90 -6.21
N LEU A 363 -3.57 3.56 -6.41
CA LEU A 363 -3.42 4.61 -7.41
C LEU A 363 -3.21 3.93 -8.77
N GLN A 364 -3.92 4.37 -9.81
CA GLN A 364 -3.74 3.86 -11.17
C GLN A 364 -2.86 4.77 -12.01
N SER A 365 -3.13 6.07 -11.94
CA SER A 365 -2.38 7.11 -12.62
C SER A 365 -2.65 8.45 -11.95
N PHE A 366 -1.80 9.41 -12.18
CA PHE A 366 -2.04 10.80 -11.79
C PHE A 366 -1.47 11.75 -12.84
N ASP A 367 -1.99 12.97 -12.82
CA ASP A 367 -1.54 14.08 -13.63
C ASP A 367 -1.62 15.37 -12.80
N TYR A 368 -0.95 16.43 -13.24
CA TYR A 368 -0.99 17.72 -12.58
C TYR A 368 -1.04 18.87 -13.59
N ILE A 369 -1.65 19.95 -13.15
CA ILE A 369 -1.69 21.21 -13.92
C ILE A 369 -1.09 22.29 -13.03
N LEU A 370 -0.03 22.95 -13.49
CA LEU A 370 0.51 24.12 -12.83
C LEU A 370 -0.35 25.33 -13.21
N GLN A 371 -1.01 25.91 -12.22
CA GLN A 371 -1.79 27.15 -12.40
C GLN A 371 -0.94 28.32 -11.91
N SER A 372 -0.72 29.32 -12.78
CA SER A 372 -0.18 30.60 -12.34
C SER A 372 -1.22 31.35 -11.51
N ALA A 373 -0.79 31.94 -10.41
CA ALA A 373 -1.61 32.81 -9.58
C ALA A 373 -2.09 34.04 -10.35
#